data_32ee2d3003436d88a74860c8b8630d87
#
_entry.id   32ee2d3003436d88a74860c8b8630d87
#
_cell.length_a   1.000
_cell.length_b   1.000
_cell.length_c   1.000
_cell.angle_alpha   90.00
_cell.angle_beta   90.00
_cell.angle_gamma   90.00
#
_symmetry.space_group_name_H-M   'P 1'
#
loop_
_entity.id
_entity.type
_entity.pdbx_description
1 polymer ?
#
loop_
_entity_poly.entity_id
_entity_poly.type
_entity_poly.pdbx_seq_one_letter_code
_entity_poly.pdbx_strand_id
1 'polypeptide(L)'
;MTPAKSADGKLSTPGGSKLFDALAIASVASVVLLVKLGAGSLAAWDEAIYAEVSKEMARGGDWLTPHWAHQPWFEKPPLLVWTTAFFFELFGVSEFWARAASALSGVALVVVTYLAARLAYDRRVGLLAAGVLLTSYHFLSFARFGTTDVMLALFTTLAVYGHLRLQRGGGDPRWWYLVWLAVALALMLKGAGGLVAPAAVALALALDRRLGASLRSRHFRAGCVIALLIVAPWHVLMLARYGRAFADEYVGYHVVARLTRPLEGHASGYLYYAARLFDGFFPWCLLAPFALVSGARESVKGETLSRVFLIVAALVFVVYTLIPTRRPWYLVPAYPALAILVAAFVVRLYRARRSCPVHRRVVAAACALLLVVGGAYSALSIYLNHEADAPLAKLSRLGAGAGGDEPLVLFSEAEPFYAQTALFYSDRPVRQAYAASKPPGEDAKRYVDYESLDDVLGGETRRIILSRDDAARLSAGYDIKVIAEAEPLVYAMIRRKG
;
A
#
# COMPACT_ATOMS: atom_id res chain seq x y z
N MET A 1 -8.96 -64.07 -6.30
CA MET A 1 -7.92 -63.06 -5.99
C MET A 1 -8.63 -61.82 -5.49
N THR A 2 -8.65 -61.64 -4.19
CA THR A 2 -9.28 -60.55 -3.45
C THR A 2 -8.34 -59.32 -3.47
N PRO A 3 -8.82 -58.09 -3.74
CA PRO A 3 -7.96 -56.93 -3.67
C PRO A 3 -7.72 -56.53 -2.21
N ALA A 4 -6.46 -56.29 -1.88
CA ALA A 4 -5.99 -55.89 -0.58
C ALA A 4 -6.56 -54.48 -0.20
N LYS A 5 -7.19 -54.40 0.98
CA LYS A 5 -7.55 -53.13 1.64
C LYS A 5 -6.29 -52.35 1.97
N SER A 6 -6.11 -51.19 1.37
CA SER A 6 -5.13 -50.22 1.79
C SER A 6 -5.61 -49.57 3.09
N ALA A 7 -4.91 -49.88 4.16
CA ALA A 7 -5.06 -49.23 5.47
C ALA A 7 -4.36 -47.87 5.46
N ASP A 8 -5.02 -46.85 5.00
CA ASP A 8 -4.66 -45.46 5.28
C ASP A 8 -5.89 -44.75 5.82
N GLY A 9 -6.10 -44.94 7.12
CA GLY A 9 -7.02 -44.14 7.93
C GLY A 9 -6.50 -42.71 8.02
N LYS A 10 -6.68 -41.90 6.95
CA LYS A 10 -6.57 -40.46 7.03
C LYS A 10 -7.70 -39.94 7.89
N LEU A 11 -7.43 -39.70 9.16
CA LEU A 11 -8.22 -38.77 9.96
C LEU A 11 -8.40 -37.48 9.16
N SER A 12 -9.55 -37.34 8.54
CA SER A 12 -10.01 -36.06 7.98
C SER A 12 -10.05 -35.06 9.13
N THR A 13 -9.09 -34.17 9.18
CA THR A 13 -9.15 -33.01 10.10
C THR A 13 -10.40 -32.20 9.73
N PRO A 14 -11.35 -32.06 10.67
CA PRO A 14 -12.63 -31.43 10.39
C PRO A 14 -12.49 -29.98 9.89
N GLY A 15 -13.47 -29.50 9.14
CA GLY A 15 -13.57 -28.12 8.67
C GLY A 15 -13.37 -27.08 9.79
N GLY A 16 -13.62 -27.46 11.04
CA GLY A 16 -13.37 -26.65 12.25
C GLY A 16 -11.93 -26.16 12.43
N SER A 17 -10.91 -26.94 12.05
CA SER A 17 -9.52 -26.50 12.22
C SER A 17 -9.12 -25.36 11.24
N LYS A 18 -9.74 -25.30 10.05
CA LYS A 18 -9.45 -24.26 9.06
C LYS A 18 -10.02 -22.90 9.49
N LEU A 19 -11.26 -22.90 9.95
CA LEU A 19 -11.92 -21.67 10.44
C LEU A 19 -11.24 -21.18 11.72
N PHE A 20 -10.92 -22.08 12.65
CA PHE A 20 -10.19 -21.73 13.87
C PHE A 20 -8.84 -21.09 13.57
N ASP A 21 -8.03 -21.68 12.68
CA ASP A 21 -6.75 -21.11 12.28
C ASP A 21 -6.92 -19.71 11.67
N ALA A 22 -7.91 -19.54 10.76
CA ALA A 22 -8.17 -18.27 10.10
C ALA A 22 -8.59 -17.18 11.10
N LEU A 23 -9.47 -17.53 12.05
CA LEU A 23 -9.89 -16.61 13.12
C LEU A 23 -8.73 -16.24 14.07
N ALA A 24 -7.92 -17.24 14.47
CA ALA A 24 -6.75 -16.99 15.32
C ALA A 24 -5.74 -16.06 14.61
N ILE A 25 -5.45 -16.31 13.32
CA ILE A 25 -4.59 -15.45 12.51
C ILE A 25 -5.18 -14.05 12.39
N ALA A 26 -6.48 -13.93 12.10
CA ALA A 26 -7.16 -12.63 12.01
C ALA A 26 -7.08 -11.86 13.34
N SER A 27 -7.27 -12.52 14.48
CA SER A 27 -7.16 -11.91 15.81
C SER A 27 -5.76 -11.39 16.08
N VAL A 28 -4.73 -12.21 15.83
CA VAL A 28 -3.32 -11.78 16.00
C VAL A 28 -2.98 -10.63 15.05
N ALA A 29 -3.36 -10.72 13.78
CA ALA A 29 -3.13 -9.68 12.79
C ALA A 29 -3.85 -8.38 13.17
N SER A 30 -5.08 -8.46 13.68
CA SER A 30 -5.84 -7.29 14.17
C SER A 30 -5.13 -6.60 15.32
N VAL A 31 -4.64 -7.36 16.30
CA VAL A 31 -3.87 -6.77 17.42
C VAL A 31 -2.63 -6.06 16.89
N VAL A 32 -1.84 -6.72 16.02
CA VAL A 32 -0.60 -6.15 15.49
C VAL A 32 -0.84 -4.90 14.63
N LEU A 33 -1.90 -4.89 13.83
CA LEU A 33 -2.11 -3.83 12.84
C LEU A 33 -3.00 -2.68 13.35
N LEU A 34 -3.92 -2.93 14.29
CA LEU A 34 -4.88 -1.92 14.74
C LEU A 34 -4.50 -1.23 16.06
N VAL A 35 -3.69 -1.86 16.90
CA VAL A 35 -3.24 -1.24 18.15
C VAL A 35 -2.43 0.02 17.85
N LYS A 36 -2.79 1.14 18.48
CA LYS A 36 -2.19 2.47 18.24
C LYS A 36 -2.18 2.90 16.76
N LEU A 37 -3.12 2.46 15.93
CA LEU A 37 -3.17 2.81 14.50
C LEU A 37 -3.37 4.32 14.29
N GLY A 38 -4.11 4.99 15.16
CA GLY A 38 -4.31 6.44 15.13
C GLY A 38 -3.22 7.26 15.83
N ALA A 39 -2.14 6.62 16.31
CA ALA A 39 -1.06 7.35 16.96
C ALA A 39 -0.19 8.09 15.94
N GLY A 40 0.22 9.31 16.28
CA GLY A 40 1.03 10.18 15.42
C GLY A 40 0.27 10.76 14.23
N SER A 41 0.75 11.86 13.70
CA SER A 41 0.17 12.53 12.53
C SER A 41 0.30 11.68 11.26
N LEU A 42 -0.54 11.98 10.26
CA LEU A 42 -0.41 11.40 8.92
C LEU A 42 0.93 11.79 8.31
N ALA A 43 1.58 10.85 7.63
CA ALA A 43 2.77 11.11 6.89
C ALA A 43 2.48 12.03 5.69
N ALA A 44 3.42 12.91 5.39
CA ALA A 44 3.35 13.76 4.22
C ALA A 44 3.27 12.93 2.92
N TRP A 45 2.82 13.51 1.82
CA TRP A 45 2.57 12.88 0.54
C TRP A 45 1.38 11.92 0.54
N ASP A 46 1.55 10.71 0.04
CA ASP A 46 0.47 9.78 -0.30
C ASP A 46 -0.58 9.62 0.83
N GLU A 47 -0.16 9.45 2.08
CA GLU A 47 -1.10 9.24 3.20
C GLU A 47 -1.96 10.48 3.47
N ALA A 48 -1.34 11.65 3.56
CA ALA A 48 -2.04 12.91 3.81
C ALA A 48 -2.91 13.32 2.61
N ILE A 49 -2.44 13.08 1.36
CA ILE A 49 -3.23 13.34 0.14
C ILE A 49 -4.49 12.47 0.13
N TYR A 50 -4.36 11.15 0.29
CA TYR A 50 -5.55 10.27 0.27
C TYR A 50 -6.52 10.59 1.39
N ALA A 51 -6.02 10.92 2.59
CA ALA A 51 -6.87 11.30 3.70
C ALA A 51 -7.61 12.62 3.43
N GLU A 52 -6.93 13.64 2.86
CA GLU A 52 -7.57 14.91 2.50
C GLU A 52 -8.61 14.72 1.40
N VAL A 53 -8.28 14.03 0.31
CA VAL A 53 -9.23 13.73 -0.77
C VAL A 53 -10.46 12.98 -0.24
N SER A 54 -10.25 12.06 0.70
CA SER A 54 -11.36 11.33 1.32
C SER A 54 -12.19 12.21 2.26
N LYS A 55 -11.57 13.17 2.97
CA LYS A 55 -12.23 14.14 3.83
C LYS A 55 -13.09 15.10 3.00
N GLU A 56 -12.55 15.64 1.91
CA GLU A 56 -13.31 16.49 0.99
C GLU A 56 -14.51 15.73 0.38
N MET A 57 -14.31 14.48 -0.01
CA MET A 57 -15.39 13.62 -0.54
C MET A 57 -16.49 13.40 0.49
N ALA A 58 -16.16 13.03 1.72
CA ALA A 58 -17.13 12.80 2.79
C ALA A 58 -17.91 14.07 3.16
N ARG A 59 -17.25 15.24 3.17
CA ARG A 59 -17.89 16.52 3.53
C ARG A 59 -18.63 17.16 2.36
N GLY A 60 -18.09 17.04 1.14
CA GLY A 60 -18.65 17.68 -0.06
C GLY A 60 -19.75 16.88 -0.75
N GLY A 61 -19.90 15.58 -0.45
CA GLY A 61 -20.94 14.70 -1.00
C GLY A 61 -20.73 14.30 -2.47
N ASP A 62 -19.67 14.75 -3.16
CA ASP A 62 -19.34 14.28 -4.52
C ASP A 62 -18.52 12.98 -4.46
N TRP A 63 -19.21 11.85 -4.44
CA TRP A 63 -18.62 10.53 -4.43
C TRP A 63 -18.07 10.06 -5.78
N LEU A 64 -18.33 10.81 -6.84
CA LEU A 64 -17.90 10.45 -8.20
C LEU A 64 -16.54 11.03 -8.53
N THR A 65 -16.35 12.33 -8.27
CA THR A 65 -15.09 13.01 -8.55
C THR A 65 -14.31 13.22 -7.27
N PRO A 66 -13.14 12.58 -7.12
CA PRO A 66 -12.22 12.93 -6.05
C PRO A 66 -11.74 14.38 -6.20
N HIS A 67 -11.67 15.12 -5.10
CA HIS A 67 -11.14 16.48 -5.06
C HIS A 67 -9.99 16.58 -4.07
N TRP A 68 -9.02 17.43 -4.39
CA TRP A 68 -7.92 17.80 -3.51
C TRP A 68 -7.70 19.31 -3.58
N ALA A 69 -7.71 19.97 -2.44
CA ALA A 69 -7.72 21.44 -2.36
C ALA A 69 -8.85 22.07 -3.20
N HIS A 70 -10.04 21.44 -3.18
CA HIS A 70 -11.25 21.80 -3.94
C HIS A 70 -11.10 21.70 -5.47
N GLN A 71 -10.00 21.15 -5.99
CA GLN A 71 -9.79 20.89 -7.41
C GLN A 71 -9.98 19.41 -7.74
N PRO A 72 -10.51 19.04 -8.93
CA PRO A 72 -10.59 17.64 -9.34
C PRO A 72 -9.21 16.96 -9.29
N TRP A 73 -9.17 15.77 -8.71
CA TRP A 73 -7.95 14.98 -8.51
C TRP A 73 -8.01 13.65 -9.25
N PHE A 74 -7.05 13.42 -10.16
CA PHE A 74 -7.08 12.29 -11.09
C PHE A 74 -5.89 11.33 -10.98
N GLU A 75 -5.12 11.36 -9.90
CA GLU A 75 -3.93 10.52 -9.78
C GLU A 75 -4.25 9.03 -9.72
N LYS A 76 -5.35 8.66 -9.08
CA LYS A 76 -5.75 7.27 -8.86
C LYS A 76 -7.26 7.08 -9.02
N PRO A 77 -7.70 5.87 -9.39
CA PRO A 77 -9.10 5.50 -9.28
C PRO A 77 -9.57 5.51 -7.81
N PRO A 78 -10.87 5.66 -7.55
CA PRO A 78 -11.37 6.16 -6.27
C PRO A 78 -11.52 5.11 -5.16
N LEU A 79 -11.20 3.83 -5.33
CA LEU A 79 -11.58 2.78 -4.39
C LEU A 79 -11.04 2.99 -2.97
N LEU A 80 -9.78 3.43 -2.80
CA LEU A 80 -9.25 3.75 -1.47
C LEU A 80 -9.97 4.96 -0.89
N VAL A 81 -10.13 6.02 -1.69
CA VAL A 81 -10.80 7.26 -1.29
C VAL A 81 -12.25 6.97 -0.88
N TRP A 82 -13.00 6.20 -1.65
CA TRP A 82 -14.36 5.77 -1.28
C TRP A 82 -14.40 5.03 0.05
N THR A 83 -13.48 4.08 0.25
CA THR A 83 -13.46 3.30 1.49
C THR A 83 -13.12 4.17 2.70
N THR A 84 -12.16 5.08 2.56
CA THR A 84 -11.74 5.98 3.65
C THR A 84 -12.81 7.05 3.91
N ALA A 85 -13.41 7.63 2.85
CA ALA A 85 -14.51 8.59 2.99
C ALA A 85 -15.73 7.97 3.69
N PHE A 86 -16.05 6.71 3.38
CA PHE A 86 -17.10 5.96 4.06
C PHE A 86 -16.81 5.82 5.57
N PHE A 87 -15.57 5.53 5.96
CA PHE A 87 -15.20 5.51 7.37
C PHE A 87 -15.29 6.89 8.02
N PHE A 88 -14.87 7.94 7.33
CA PHE A 88 -14.98 9.31 7.84
C PHE A 88 -16.42 9.76 8.03
N GLU A 89 -17.32 9.38 7.14
CA GLU A 89 -18.75 9.69 7.28
C GLU A 89 -19.40 8.97 8.47
N LEU A 90 -19.05 7.69 8.68
CA LEU A 90 -19.62 6.90 9.77
C LEU A 90 -19.04 7.19 11.15
N PHE A 91 -17.74 7.47 11.23
CA PHE A 91 -17.01 7.49 12.49
C PHE A 91 -16.28 8.80 12.76
N GLY A 92 -16.34 9.75 11.84
CA GLY A 92 -15.61 11.01 11.90
C GLY A 92 -14.19 10.94 11.36
N VAL A 93 -13.66 12.11 11.01
CA VAL A 93 -12.30 12.27 10.45
C VAL A 93 -11.27 12.09 11.55
N SER A 94 -10.36 11.14 11.36
CA SER A 94 -9.23 10.90 12.26
C SER A 94 -8.13 10.09 11.57
N GLU A 95 -6.92 10.09 12.14
CA GLU A 95 -5.78 9.31 11.66
C GLU A 95 -6.06 7.81 11.69
N PHE A 96 -6.82 7.34 12.71
CA PHE A 96 -7.21 5.94 12.80
C PHE A 96 -8.03 5.52 11.57
N TRP A 97 -9.07 6.28 11.25
CA TRP A 97 -9.95 5.95 10.13
C TRP A 97 -9.32 6.20 8.77
N ALA A 98 -8.38 7.15 8.66
CA ALA A 98 -7.57 7.33 7.46
C ALA A 98 -6.73 6.09 7.13
N ARG A 99 -6.25 5.37 8.14
CA ARG A 99 -5.42 4.16 8.04
C ARG A 99 -6.21 2.85 8.03
N ALA A 100 -7.46 2.88 8.48
CA ALA A 100 -8.26 1.67 8.73
C ALA A 100 -8.45 0.80 7.48
N ALA A 101 -8.65 1.40 6.30
CA ALA A 101 -8.81 0.66 5.04
C ALA A 101 -7.57 -0.21 4.72
N SER A 102 -6.36 0.35 4.87
CA SER A 102 -5.11 -0.38 4.68
C SER A 102 -4.91 -1.45 5.75
N ALA A 103 -5.14 -1.13 7.02
CA ALA A 103 -4.93 -2.05 8.14
C ALA A 103 -5.88 -3.26 8.07
N LEU A 104 -7.16 -3.05 7.80
CA LEU A 104 -8.15 -4.12 7.62
C LEU A 104 -7.82 -4.99 6.38
N SER A 105 -7.35 -4.35 5.30
CA SER A 105 -6.84 -5.08 4.14
C SER A 105 -5.60 -5.91 4.49
N GLY A 106 -4.74 -5.41 5.37
CA GLY A 106 -3.59 -6.14 5.91
C GLY A 106 -4.00 -7.39 6.69
N VAL A 107 -4.99 -7.28 7.57
CA VAL A 107 -5.56 -8.42 8.31
C VAL A 107 -6.10 -9.47 7.32
N ALA A 108 -6.91 -9.05 6.36
CA ALA A 108 -7.46 -9.93 5.33
C ALA A 108 -6.34 -10.57 4.48
N LEU A 109 -5.28 -9.82 4.13
CA LEU A 109 -4.15 -10.31 3.35
C LEU A 109 -3.40 -11.44 4.07
N VAL A 110 -3.16 -11.31 5.37
CA VAL A 110 -2.51 -12.38 6.17
C VAL A 110 -3.36 -13.66 6.17
N VAL A 111 -4.68 -13.53 6.34
CA VAL A 111 -5.60 -14.66 6.28
C VAL A 111 -5.62 -15.30 4.89
N VAL A 112 -5.70 -14.50 3.83
CA VAL A 112 -5.69 -15.02 2.44
C VAL A 112 -4.35 -15.67 2.10
N THR A 113 -3.23 -15.11 2.57
CA THR A 113 -1.90 -15.72 2.44
C THR A 113 -1.84 -17.10 3.11
N TYR A 114 -2.33 -17.21 4.34
CA TYR A 114 -2.50 -18.50 5.01
C TYR A 114 -3.32 -19.50 4.18
N LEU A 115 -4.48 -19.05 3.68
CA LEU A 115 -5.40 -19.90 2.90
C LEU A 115 -4.77 -20.35 1.57
N ALA A 116 -4.07 -19.45 0.87
CA ALA A 116 -3.38 -19.74 -0.39
C ALA A 116 -2.23 -20.74 -0.16
N ALA A 117 -1.40 -20.50 0.85
CA ALA A 117 -0.31 -21.38 1.23
C ALA A 117 -0.81 -22.77 1.69
N ARG A 118 -1.86 -22.80 2.53
CA ARG A 118 -2.49 -24.06 2.96
C ARG A 118 -3.08 -24.83 1.78
N LEU A 119 -3.65 -24.12 0.81
CA LEU A 119 -4.23 -24.73 -0.39
C LEU A 119 -3.13 -25.29 -1.31
N ALA A 120 -2.06 -24.58 -1.53
CA ALA A 120 -0.95 -24.99 -2.40
C ALA A 120 -0.11 -26.12 -1.78
N TYR A 121 0.09 -26.06 -0.47
CA TYR A 121 0.94 -26.99 0.29
C TYR A 121 0.16 -27.68 1.43
N ASP A 122 0.24 -27.13 2.64
CA ASP A 122 -0.45 -27.66 3.82
C ASP A 122 -0.61 -26.62 4.95
N ARG A 123 -1.23 -27.05 6.07
CA ARG A 123 -1.48 -26.20 7.25
C ARG A 123 -0.19 -25.58 7.83
N ARG A 124 0.92 -26.34 7.88
CA ARG A 124 2.17 -25.85 8.47
C ARG A 124 2.79 -24.74 7.63
N VAL A 125 2.80 -24.91 6.31
CA VAL A 125 3.26 -23.86 5.39
C VAL A 125 2.34 -22.64 5.50
N GLY A 126 1.03 -22.82 5.60
CA GLY A 126 0.08 -21.72 5.77
C GLY A 126 0.33 -20.91 7.03
N LEU A 127 0.43 -21.56 8.18
CA LEU A 127 0.69 -20.89 9.46
C LEU A 127 2.03 -20.14 9.47
N LEU A 128 3.08 -20.77 8.93
CA LEU A 128 4.39 -20.15 8.85
C LEU A 128 4.38 -18.96 7.87
N ALA A 129 3.71 -19.05 6.72
CA ALA A 129 3.61 -17.96 5.76
C ALA A 129 2.91 -16.73 6.38
N ALA A 130 1.85 -16.93 7.15
CA ALA A 130 1.22 -15.87 7.93
C ALA A 130 2.18 -15.23 8.94
N GLY A 131 2.96 -16.03 9.67
CA GLY A 131 3.98 -15.55 10.60
C GLY A 131 5.11 -14.78 9.92
N VAL A 132 5.61 -15.28 8.77
CA VAL A 132 6.62 -14.58 7.94
C VAL A 132 6.11 -13.22 7.50
N LEU A 133 4.87 -13.14 7.02
CA LEU A 133 4.29 -11.87 6.58
C LEU A 133 4.09 -10.90 7.75
N LEU A 134 3.56 -11.36 8.89
CA LEU A 134 3.34 -10.55 10.10
C LEU A 134 4.65 -10.10 10.80
N THR A 135 5.79 -10.60 10.39
CA THR A 135 7.10 -10.20 10.91
C THR A 135 7.98 -9.53 9.85
N SER A 136 7.38 -9.13 8.72
CA SER A 136 8.04 -8.40 7.63
C SER A 136 7.81 -6.91 7.77
N TYR A 137 8.86 -6.12 7.95
CA TYR A 137 8.79 -4.69 8.26
C TYR A 137 7.98 -3.88 7.22
N HIS A 138 8.28 -4.00 5.93
CA HIS A 138 7.55 -3.25 4.91
C HIS A 138 6.06 -3.60 4.89
N PHE A 139 5.71 -4.88 5.04
CA PHE A 139 4.29 -5.25 5.11
C PHE A 139 3.60 -4.56 6.29
N LEU A 140 4.18 -4.67 7.50
CA LEU A 140 3.59 -4.08 8.70
C LEU A 140 3.54 -2.55 8.62
N SER A 141 4.61 -1.92 8.14
CA SER A 141 4.68 -0.48 7.97
C SER A 141 3.58 0.00 7.00
N PHE A 142 3.53 -0.54 5.77
CA PHE A 142 2.54 -0.11 4.78
C PHE A 142 1.11 -0.54 5.09
N ALA A 143 0.90 -1.59 5.89
CA ALA A 143 -0.44 -1.94 6.38
C ALA A 143 -0.98 -0.93 7.41
N ARG A 144 -0.09 -0.18 8.06
CA ARG A 144 -0.43 0.86 9.04
C ARG A 144 -0.42 2.27 8.46
N PHE A 145 -0.15 2.40 7.15
CA PHE A 145 -0.26 3.64 6.38
C PHE A 145 -1.53 3.66 5.55
N GLY A 146 -2.17 4.82 5.45
CA GLY A 146 -3.37 5.02 4.62
C GLY A 146 -3.07 5.06 3.12
N THR A 147 -2.53 3.95 2.54
CA THR A 147 -2.11 3.88 1.13
C THR A 147 -2.69 2.68 0.39
N THR A 148 -2.53 2.67 -0.94
CA THR A 148 -3.13 1.65 -1.83
C THR A 148 -2.42 0.29 -1.80
N ASP A 149 -1.20 0.20 -1.30
CA ASP A 149 -0.27 -0.89 -1.65
C ASP A 149 -0.63 -2.24 -1.01
N VAL A 150 -1.04 -2.22 0.26
CA VAL A 150 -1.46 -3.45 0.97
C VAL A 150 -2.80 -3.94 0.46
N MET A 151 -3.72 -3.05 0.13
CA MET A 151 -4.99 -3.40 -0.50
C MET A 151 -4.77 -3.99 -1.90
N LEU A 152 -3.81 -3.46 -2.68
CA LEU A 152 -3.39 -4.05 -3.96
C LEU A 152 -2.81 -5.46 -3.79
N ALA A 153 -1.97 -5.66 -2.77
CA ALA A 153 -1.44 -6.98 -2.43
C ALA A 153 -2.54 -7.97 -2.04
N LEU A 154 -3.57 -7.51 -1.31
CA LEU A 154 -4.75 -8.32 -0.99
C LEU A 154 -5.47 -8.77 -2.26
N PHE A 155 -5.81 -7.84 -3.15
CA PHE A 155 -6.53 -8.20 -4.38
C PHE A 155 -5.67 -9.08 -5.30
N THR A 156 -4.37 -8.84 -5.40
CA THR A 156 -3.45 -9.71 -6.14
C THR A 156 -3.45 -11.12 -5.55
N THR A 157 -3.37 -11.25 -4.22
CA THR A 157 -3.35 -12.55 -3.54
C THR A 157 -4.71 -13.25 -3.61
N LEU A 158 -5.84 -12.53 -3.59
CA LEU A 158 -7.18 -13.07 -3.83
C LEU A 158 -7.34 -13.63 -5.25
N ALA A 159 -6.83 -12.92 -6.26
CA ALA A 159 -6.83 -13.43 -7.64
C ALA A 159 -6.01 -14.72 -7.75
N VAL A 160 -4.83 -14.76 -7.13
CA VAL A 160 -3.99 -15.96 -7.03
C VAL A 160 -4.70 -17.09 -6.29
N TYR A 161 -5.35 -16.81 -5.16
CA TYR A 161 -6.12 -17.80 -4.41
C TYR A 161 -7.26 -18.38 -5.26
N GLY A 162 -8.01 -17.53 -5.96
CA GLY A 162 -9.05 -17.97 -6.90
C GLY A 162 -8.49 -18.87 -8.01
N HIS A 163 -7.34 -18.50 -8.58
CA HIS A 163 -6.62 -19.31 -9.57
C HIS A 163 -6.21 -20.68 -9.02
N LEU A 164 -5.68 -20.75 -7.79
CA LEU A 164 -5.33 -22.02 -7.13
C LEU A 164 -6.58 -22.90 -6.91
N ARG A 165 -7.71 -22.30 -6.60
CA ARG A 165 -9.00 -23.03 -6.45
C ARG A 165 -9.47 -23.62 -7.77
N LEU A 166 -9.24 -22.94 -8.90
CA LEU A 166 -9.54 -23.46 -10.24
C LEU A 166 -8.65 -24.65 -10.62
N GLN A 167 -7.43 -24.72 -10.10
CA GLN A 167 -6.49 -25.80 -10.46
C GLN A 167 -6.66 -27.06 -9.63
N ARG A 168 -7.21 -26.97 -8.42
CA ARG A 168 -7.26 -28.11 -7.48
C ARG A 168 -8.48 -28.98 -7.69
N GLY A 169 -8.27 -30.28 -8.02
CA GLY A 169 -9.25 -31.36 -7.87
C GLY A 169 -10.60 -31.14 -8.58
N GLY A 170 -10.63 -30.89 -9.89
CA GLY A 170 -11.88 -30.64 -10.62
C GLY A 170 -12.50 -29.27 -10.31
N GLY A 171 -11.68 -28.25 -10.06
CA GLY A 171 -12.01 -26.94 -9.55
C GLY A 171 -13.30 -26.33 -10.13
N ASP A 172 -14.19 -25.87 -9.25
CA ASP A 172 -15.43 -25.20 -9.63
C ASP A 172 -15.09 -23.95 -10.47
N PRO A 173 -15.54 -23.87 -11.73
CA PRO A 173 -15.25 -22.73 -12.60
C PRO A 173 -15.83 -21.40 -12.10
N ARG A 174 -16.69 -21.39 -11.09
CA ARG A 174 -17.20 -20.19 -10.43
C ARG A 174 -16.11 -19.39 -9.73
N TRP A 175 -14.95 -19.98 -9.42
CA TRP A 175 -13.81 -19.24 -8.89
C TRP A 175 -13.28 -18.18 -9.84
N TRP A 176 -13.64 -18.20 -11.13
CA TRP A 176 -13.37 -17.11 -12.06
C TRP A 176 -14.03 -15.79 -11.63
N TYR A 177 -15.17 -15.83 -10.96
CA TYR A 177 -15.82 -14.62 -10.46
C TYR A 177 -14.97 -13.94 -9.37
N LEU A 178 -14.35 -14.72 -8.45
CA LEU A 178 -13.42 -14.16 -7.46
C LEU A 178 -12.16 -13.58 -8.13
N VAL A 179 -11.59 -14.29 -9.12
CA VAL A 179 -10.41 -13.79 -9.85
C VAL A 179 -10.71 -12.44 -10.49
N TRP A 180 -11.81 -12.35 -11.24
CA TRP A 180 -12.16 -11.13 -11.96
C TRP A 180 -12.65 -10.01 -11.05
N LEU A 181 -13.34 -10.30 -9.95
CA LEU A 181 -13.69 -9.31 -8.93
C LEU A 181 -12.41 -8.72 -8.29
N ALA A 182 -11.47 -9.56 -7.91
CA ALA A 182 -10.20 -9.10 -7.35
C ALA A 182 -9.40 -8.25 -8.36
N VAL A 183 -9.38 -8.63 -9.63
CA VAL A 183 -8.78 -7.84 -10.71
C VAL A 183 -9.48 -6.48 -10.86
N ALA A 184 -10.81 -6.45 -10.88
CA ALA A 184 -11.57 -5.20 -10.99
C ALA A 184 -11.28 -4.25 -9.83
N LEU A 185 -11.25 -4.77 -8.60
CA LEU A 185 -10.93 -3.99 -7.40
C LEU A 185 -9.47 -3.48 -7.42
N ALA A 186 -8.51 -4.29 -7.91
CA ALA A 186 -7.13 -3.87 -8.09
C ALA A 186 -6.99 -2.72 -9.11
N LEU A 187 -7.74 -2.79 -10.22
CA LEU A 187 -7.78 -1.73 -11.24
C LEU A 187 -8.46 -0.46 -10.71
N MET A 188 -9.57 -0.59 -9.97
CA MET A 188 -10.25 0.54 -9.32
C MET A 188 -9.46 1.15 -8.16
N LEU A 189 -8.43 0.47 -7.70
CA LEU A 189 -7.54 0.95 -6.62
C LEU A 189 -6.31 1.69 -7.15
N LYS A 190 -5.64 1.13 -8.16
CA LYS A 190 -4.31 1.61 -8.59
C LYS A 190 -4.13 1.65 -10.11
N GLY A 191 -5.22 1.62 -10.89
CA GLY A 191 -5.18 1.69 -12.34
C GLY A 191 -4.21 0.68 -12.96
N ALA A 192 -3.23 1.15 -13.74
CA ALA A 192 -2.23 0.29 -14.38
C ALA A 192 -1.45 -0.61 -13.40
N GLY A 193 -1.22 -0.17 -12.16
CA GLY A 193 -0.61 -0.99 -11.11
C GLY A 193 -1.44 -2.23 -10.75
N GLY A 194 -2.75 -2.20 -10.97
CA GLY A 194 -3.66 -3.34 -10.79
C GLY A 194 -3.46 -4.46 -11.80
N LEU A 195 -2.79 -4.21 -12.93
CA LEU A 195 -2.52 -5.21 -13.97
C LEU A 195 -1.59 -6.34 -13.51
N VAL A 196 -0.87 -6.20 -12.41
CA VAL A 196 -0.04 -7.27 -11.84
C VAL A 196 -0.86 -8.53 -11.58
N ALA A 197 -2.07 -8.39 -11.05
CA ALA A 197 -2.95 -9.52 -10.73
C ALA A 197 -3.37 -10.34 -11.96
N PRO A 198 -3.99 -9.75 -13.00
CA PRO A 198 -4.37 -10.51 -14.20
C PRO A 198 -3.15 -10.99 -14.99
N ALA A 199 -2.04 -10.25 -15.02
CA ALA A 199 -0.81 -10.67 -15.70
C ALA A 199 -0.22 -11.93 -15.06
N ALA A 200 -0.18 -12.00 -13.72
CA ALA A 200 0.31 -13.17 -13.01
C ALA A 200 -0.56 -14.42 -13.29
N VAL A 201 -1.88 -14.28 -13.25
CA VAL A 201 -2.81 -15.38 -13.54
C VAL A 201 -2.70 -15.80 -15.01
N ALA A 202 -2.67 -14.85 -15.95
CA ALA A 202 -2.55 -15.15 -17.38
C ALA A 202 -1.25 -15.87 -17.72
N LEU A 203 -0.11 -15.43 -17.14
CA LEU A 203 1.18 -16.07 -17.34
C LEU A 203 1.20 -17.49 -16.75
N ALA A 204 0.62 -17.70 -15.56
CA ALA A 204 0.49 -19.03 -14.97
C ALA A 204 -0.32 -19.96 -15.88
N LEU A 205 -1.48 -19.50 -16.38
CA LEU A 205 -2.32 -20.25 -17.31
C LEU A 205 -1.62 -20.57 -18.63
N ALA A 206 -0.84 -19.61 -19.17
CA ALA A 206 -0.07 -19.81 -20.41
C ALA A 206 1.00 -20.88 -20.24
N LEU A 207 1.77 -20.82 -19.14
CA LEU A 207 2.80 -21.80 -18.83
C LEU A 207 2.22 -23.20 -18.55
N ASP A 208 1.01 -23.27 -17.99
CA ASP A 208 0.28 -24.52 -17.76
C ASP A 208 -0.51 -24.99 -19.00
N ARG A 209 -0.41 -24.27 -20.14
CA ARG A 209 -1.14 -24.54 -21.40
C ARG A 209 -2.67 -24.57 -21.21
N ARG A 210 -3.19 -23.86 -20.22
CA ARG A 210 -4.62 -23.80 -19.89
C ARG A 210 -5.29 -22.50 -20.33
N LEU A 211 -4.56 -21.53 -20.85
CA LEU A 211 -5.08 -20.21 -21.22
C LEU A 211 -6.24 -20.31 -22.23
N GLY A 212 -6.07 -21.08 -23.33
CA GLY A 212 -7.10 -21.26 -24.35
C GLY A 212 -8.38 -21.91 -23.82
N ALA A 213 -8.27 -22.90 -22.94
CA ALA A 213 -9.42 -23.52 -22.29
C ALA A 213 -10.14 -22.55 -21.34
N SER A 214 -9.36 -21.72 -20.62
CA SER A 214 -9.91 -20.70 -19.72
C SER A 214 -10.69 -19.63 -20.47
N LEU A 215 -10.17 -19.13 -21.58
CA LEU A 215 -10.85 -18.15 -22.45
C LEU A 215 -12.19 -18.64 -23.00
N ARG A 216 -12.32 -19.98 -23.21
CA ARG A 216 -13.57 -20.61 -23.68
C ARG A 216 -14.59 -20.79 -22.55
N SER A 217 -14.18 -20.74 -21.28
CA SER A 217 -15.07 -20.89 -20.13
C SER A 217 -16.11 -19.77 -20.07
N ARG A 218 -17.40 -20.13 -19.95
CA ARG A 218 -18.46 -19.15 -19.75
C ARG A 218 -18.27 -18.31 -18.49
N HIS A 219 -17.76 -18.91 -17.41
CA HIS A 219 -17.52 -18.22 -16.14
C HIS A 219 -16.34 -17.26 -16.21
N PHE A 220 -15.29 -17.59 -16.99
CA PHE A 220 -14.21 -16.65 -17.29
C PHE A 220 -14.74 -15.42 -18.02
N ARG A 221 -15.50 -15.61 -19.11
CA ARG A 221 -16.04 -14.52 -19.92
C ARG A 221 -17.04 -13.66 -19.13
N ALA A 222 -17.95 -14.31 -18.38
CA ALA A 222 -18.90 -13.60 -17.53
C ALA A 222 -18.19 -12.80 -16.43
N GLY A 223 -17.17 -13.36 -15.80
CA GLY A 223 -16.35 -12.67 -14.83
C GLY A 223 -15.60 -11.46 -15.42
N CYS A 224 -15.08 -11.59 -16.65
CA CYS A 224 -14.46 -10.49 -17.39
C CYS A 224 -15.46 -9.35 -17.66
N VAL A 225 -16.67 -9.68 -18.07
CA VAL A 225 -17.75 -8.69 -18.28
C VAL A 225 -18.09 -7.98 -16.95
N ILE A 226 -18.23 -8.73 -15.84
CA ILE A 226 -18.46 -8.13 -14.52
C ILE A 226 -17.33 -7.18 -14.14
N ALA A 227 -16.07 -7.58 -14.36
CA ALA A 227 -14.93 -6.72 -14.09
C ALA A 227 -14.98 -5.43 -14.91
N LEU A 228 -15.33 -5.54 -16.20
CA LEU A 228 -15.48 -4.38 -17.08
C LEU A 228 -16.63 -3.47 -16.60
N LEU A 229 -17.76 -4.02 -16.17
CA LEU A 229 -18.89 -3.26 -15.63
C LEU A 229 -18.57 -2.54 -14.31
N ILE A 230 -17.60 -3.03 -13.55
CA ILE A 230 -17.12 -2.36 -12.34
C ILE A 230 -16.12 -1.24 -12.68
N VAL A 231 -15.20 -1.50 -13.63
CA VAL A 231 -14.08 -0.60 -13.91
C VAL A 231 -14.47 0.51 -14.89
N ALA A 232 -15.16 0.17 -15.98
CA ALA A 232 -15.42 1.12 -17.07
C ALA A 232 -16.29 2.31 -16.69
N PRO A 233 -17.37 2.18 -15.90
CA PRO A 233 -18.29 3.30 -15.66
C PRO A 233 -17.60 4.53 -15.09
N TRP A 234 -16.75 4.37 -14.07
CA TRP A 234 -16.05 5.51 -13.49
C TRP A 234 -15.08 6.17 -14.49
N HIS A 235 -14.27 5.37 -15.19
CA HIS A 235 -13.30 5.89 -16.16
C HIS A 235 -13.99 6.60 -17.34
N VAL A 236 -15.09 6.02 -17.85
CA VAL A 236 -15.87 6.64 -18.93
C VAL A 236 -16.51 7.94 -18.46
N LEU A 237 -17.06 7.96 -17.23
CA LEU A 237 -17.66 9.16 -16.66
C LEU A 237 -16.63 10.28 -16.46
N MET A 238 -15.46 9.97 -15.92
CA MET A 238 -14.38 10.95 -15.76
C MET A 238 -13.90 11.50 -17.10
N LEU A 239 -13.72 10.62 -18.09
CA LEU A 239 -13.35 11.05 -19.45
C LEU A 239 -14.45 11.92 -20.10
N ALA A 240 -15.72 11.57 -19.93
CA ALA A 240 -16.84 12.34 -20.47
C ALA A 240 -16.98 13.71 -19.78
N ARG A 241 -16.73 13.79 -18.46
CA ARG A 241 -16.90 15.02 -17.67
C ARG A 241 -15.70 15.97 -17.81
N TYR A 242 -14.49 15.45 -17.85
CA TYR A 242 -13.24 16.23 -17.77
C TYR A 242 -12.37 16.14 -19.02
N GLY A 243 -12.70 15.27 -19.98
CA GLY A 243 -12.06 15.18 -21.28
C GLY A 243 -10.52 15.06 -21.19
N ARG A 244 -9.84 16.01 -21.83
CA ARG A 244 -8.37 16.03 -21.88
C ARG A 244 -7.71 16.19 -20.51
N ALA A 245 -8.26 16.98 -19.60
CA ALA A 245 -7.68 17.18 -18.27
C ALA A 245 -7.54 15.85 -17.53
N PHE A 246 -8.57 15.00 -17.56
CA PHE A 246 -8.48 13.65 -17.02
C PHE A 246 -7.49 12.76 -17.78
N ALA A 247 -7.52 12.78 -19.12
CA ALA A 247 -6.63 11.92 -19.92
C ALA A 247 -5.17 12.27 -19.74
N ASP A 248 -4.80 13.56 -19.75
CA ASP A 248 -3.42 14.03 -19.60
C ASP A 248 -2.86 13.74 -18.20
N GLU A 249 -3.67 13.95 -17.17
CA GLU A 249 -3.25 13.70 -15.79
C GLU A 249 -3.19 12.20 -15.49
N TYR A 250 -4.32 11.49 -15.68
CA TYR A 250 -4.43 10.08 -15.29
C TYR A 250 -3.59 9.17 -16.19
N VAL A 251 -3.71 9.29 -17.51
CA VAL A 251 -2.98 8.42 -18.46
C VAL A 251 -1.62 9.03 -18.79
N GLY A 252 -1.57 10.31 -19.17
CA GLY A 252 -0.35 10.98 -19.61
C GLY A 252 0.73 11.00 -18.52
N TYR A 253 0.41 11.52 -17.34
CA TYR A 253 1.40 11.66 -16.26
C TYR A 253 1.52 10.39 -15.40
N HIS A 254 0.40 9.89 -14.84
CA HIS A 254 0.46 8.81 -13.86
C HIS A 254 0.69 7.41 -14.47
N VAL A 255 0.53 7.25 -15.80
CA VAL A 255 0.88 5.99 -16.49
C VAL A 255 2.07 6.21 -17.41
N VAL A 256 1.94 7.01 -18.48
CA VAL A 256 2.96 7.10 -19.53
C VAL A 256 4.25 7.74 -19.02
N ALA A 257 4.18 8.93 -18.41
CA ALA A 257 5.38 9.61 -17.94
C ALA A 257 6.10 8.79 -16.84
N ARG A 258 5.35 8.15 -15.94
CA ARG A 258 5.91 7.29 -14.87
C ARG A 258 6.61 6.04 -15.41
N LEU A 259 6.19 5.53 -16.56
CA LEU A 259 6.82 4.39 -17.25
C LEU A 259 8.05 4.79 -18.06
N THR A 260 8.16 6.05 -18.48
CA THR A 260 9.18 6.49 -19.46
C THR A 260 10.29 7.35 -18.89
N ARG A 261 10.04 8.05 -17.76
CA ARG A 261 11.01 8.93 -17.11
C ARG A 261 10.93 8.86 -15.58
N PRO A 262 12.03 9.14 -14.85
CA PRO A 262 11.97 9.28 -13.40
C PRO A 262 11.15 10.53 -13.05
N LEU A 263 10.19 10.39 -12.15
CA LEU A 263 9.37 11.49 -11.65
C LEU A 263 9.72 11.82 -10.20
N GLU A 264 9.50 13.07 -9.82
CA GLU A 264 9.56 13.54 -8.41
C GLU A 264 10.90 13.23 -7.72
N GLY A 265 12.03 13.31 -8.45
CA GLY A 265 13.37 13.06 -7.91
C GLY A 265 13.70 11.58 -7.60
N HIS A 266 12.84 10.63 -7.98
CA HIS A 266 13.00 9.20 -7.65
C HIS A 266 13.76 8.39 -8.71
N ALA A 267 14.86 8.92 -9.24
CA ALA A 267 15.83 8.15 -10.01
C ALA A 267 16.66 7.26 -9.07
N SER A 268 16.70 5.97 -9.30
CA SER A 268 17.47 5.00 -8.51
C SER A 268 18.11 3.94 -9.41
N GLY A 269 19.20 3.30 -8.96
CA GLY A 269 19.86 2.22 -9.70
C GLY A 269 19.03 0.93 -9.76
N TYR A 270 19.40 0.01 -10.65
CA TYR A 270 18.71 -1.28 -10.83
C TYR A 270 18.73 -2.18 -9.58
N LEU A 271 19.68 -1.99 -8.67
CA LEU A 271 19.75 -2.73 -7.40
C LEU A 271 18.84 -2.19 -6.31
N TYR A 272 18.09 -1.14 -6.58
CA TYR A 272 17.21 -0.49 -5.60
C TYR A 272 16.29 -1.48 -4.88
N TYR A 273 15.57 -2.32 -5.63
CA TYR A 273 14.63 -3.27 -5.01
C TYR A 273 15.30 -4.43 -4.32
N ALA A 274 16.54 -4.80 -4.71
CA ALA A 274 17.31 -5.77 -3.95
C ALA A 274 17.69 -5.22 -2.56
N ALA A 275 18.12 -3.96 -2.49
CA ALA A 275 18.38 -3.29 -1.23
C ALA A 275 17.10 -3.12 -0.40
N ARG A 276 16.00 -2.66 -1.02
CA ARG A 276 14.69 -2.50 -0.33
C ARG A 276 14.10 -3.82 0.14
N LEU A 277 14.39 -4.94 -0.54
CA LEU A 277 14.00 -6.26 -0.05
C LEU A 277 14.78 -6.64 1.20
N PHE A 278 16.06 -6.24 1.27
CA PHE A 278 16.90 -6.58 2.42
C PHE A 278 16.37 -5.91 3.69
N ASP A 279 16.10 -4.63 3.69
CA ASP A 279 15.58 -3.92 4.87
C ASP A 279 14.09 -4.23 5.13
N GLY A 280 13.27 -4.30 4.09
CA GLY A 280 11.82 -4.47 4.23
C GLY A 280 11.35 -5.89 4.53
N PHE A 281 12.14 -6.92 4.16
CA PHE A 281 11.80 -8.33 4.37
C PHE A 281 12.75 -9.03 5.36
N PHE A 282 13.55 -8.26 6.09
CA PHE A 282 14.43 -8.79 7.13
C PHE A 282 13.63 -9.45 8.27
N PRO A 283 14.05 -10.62 8.82
CA PRO A 283 15.24 -11.38 8.42
C PRO A 283 15.01 -12.39 7.28
N TRP A 284 13.82 -12.48 6.73
CA TRP A 284 13.40 -13.47 5.74
C TRP A 284 14.09 -13.30 4.39
N CYS A 285 14.61 -12.11 4.09
CA CYS A 285 15.44 -11.84 2.90
C CYS A 285 16.65 -12.78 2.80
N LEU A 286 17.20 -13.23 3.94
CA LEU A 286 18.32 -14.20 3.98
C LEU A 286 17.92 -15.57 3.42
N LEU A 287 16.66 -15.96 3.56
CA LEU A 287 16.12 -17.23 3.07
C LEU A 287 15.49 -17.11 1.67
N ALA A 288 15.13 -15.91 1.24
CA ALA A 288 14.44 -15.68 -0.01
C ALA A 288 15.15 -16.25 -1.26
N PRO A 289 16.48 -16.08 -1.46
CA PRO A 289 17.16 -16.66 -2.61
C PRO A 289 17.06 -18.20 -2.66
N PHE A 290 17.22 -18.85 -1.52
CA PHE A 290 17.11 -20.32 -1.41
C PHE A 290 15.68 -20.79 -1.64
N ALA A 291 14.70 -20.04 -1.14
CA ALA A 291 13.27 -20.31 -1.34
C ALA A 291 12.87 -20.18 -2.80
N LEU A 292 13.36 -19.14 -3.51
CA LEU A 292 13.13 -18.95 -4.94
C LEU A 292 13.71 -20.07 -5.77
N VAL A 293 14.99 -20.44 -5.54
CA VAL A 293 15.63 -21.58 -6.23
C VAL A 293 14.89 -22.88 -5.96
N SER A 294 14.47 -23.10 -4.71
CA SER A 294 13.73 -24.29 -4.32
C SER A 294 12.35 -24.36 -4.99
N GLY A 295 11.60 -23.26 -5.02
CA GLY A 295 10.32 -23.17 -5.72
C GLY A 295 10.46 -23.34 -7.24
N ALA A 296 11.53 -22.78 -7.85
CA ALA A 296 11.81 -22.98 -9.26
C ALA A 296 12.06 -24.46 -9.61
N ARG A 297 12.85 -25.17 -8.78
CA ARG A 297 13.08 -26.61 -8.94
C ARG A 297 11.80 -27.43 -8.85
N GLU A 298 10.87 -27.07 -7.96
CA GLU A 298 9.55 -27.71 -7.85
C GLU A 298 8.70 -27.46 -9.09
N SER A 299 8.66 -26.19 -9.53
CA SER A 299 7.93 -25.80 -10.73
C SER A 299 8.38 -26.61 -11.96
N VAL A 300 9.71 -26.83 -12.11
CA VAL A 300 10.28 -27.67 -13.21
C VAL A 300 9.88 -29.13 -13.05
N LYS A 301 9.73 -29.65 -11.83
CA LYS A 301 9.27 -31.02 -11.57
C LYS A 301 7.77 -31.24 -11.75
N GLY A 302 7.02 -30.20 -12.16
CA GLY A 302 5.60 -30.31 -12.46
C GLY A 302 4.67 -29.84 -11.33
N GLU A 303 5.20 -29.31 -10.24
CA GLU A 303 4.41 -28.71 -9.14
C GLU A 303 3.83 -27.35 -9.58
N THR A 304 2.69 -27.39 -10.28
CA THR A 304 2.09 -26.21 -10.91
C THR A 304 1.55 -25.21 -9.90
N LEU A 305 1.09 -25.65 -8.72
CA LEU A 305 0.51 -24.76 -7.70
C LEU A 305 1.54 -23.78 -7.09
N SER A 306 2.82 -24.16 -7.02
CA SER A 306 3.88 -23.26 -6.52
C SER A 306 4.31 -22.22 -7.55
N ARG A 307 4.11 -22.48 -8.83
CA ARG A 307 4.57 -21.66 -9.97
C ARG A 307 4.01 -20.25 -9.91
N VAL A 308 2.73 -20.09 -9.56
CA VAL A 308 2.09 -18.78 -9.53
C VAL A 308 2.74 -17.82 -8.53
N PHE A 309 3.26 -18.31 -7.40
CA PHE A 309 3.96 -17.47 -6.41
C PHE A 309 5.30 -16.96 -6.95
N LEU A 310 6.03 -17.81 -7.69
CA LEU A 310 7.26 -17.41 -8.40
C LEU A 310 6.95 -16.35 -9.44
N ILE A 311 5.87 -16.52 -10.20
CA ILE A 311 5.43 -15.58 -11.22
C ILE A 311 5.09 -14.22 -10.60
N VAL A 312 4.32 -14.19 -9.50
CA VAL A 312 4.00 -12.92 -8.82
C VAL A 312 5.25 -12.23 -8.34
N ALA A 313 6.15 -12.94 -7.65
CA ALA A 313 7.40 -12.37 -7.16
C ALA A 313 8.25 -11.84 -8.32
N ALA A 314 8.49 -12.65 -9.35
CA ALA A 314 9.28 -12.26 -10.51
C ALA A 314 8.65 -11.09 -11.27
N LEU A 315 7.34 -11.11 -11.51
CA LEU A 315 6.64 -10.06 -12.24
C LEU A 315 6.76 -8.70 -11.53
N VAL A 316 6.54 -8.67 -10.21
CA VAL A 316 6.68 -7.45 -9.40
C VAL A 316 8.11 -6.94 -9.47
N PHE A 317 9.11 -7.80 -9.24
CA PHE A 317 10.52 -7.38 -9.30
C PHE A 317 10.92 -6.88 -10.68
N VAL A 318 10.60 -7.63 -11.75
CA VAL A 318 11.00 -7.28 -13.12
C VAL A 318 10.31 -6.00 -13.57
N VAL A 319 8.98 -5.92 -13.45
CA VAL A 319 8.22 -4.76 -13.91
C VAL A 319 8.70 -3.48 -13.22
N TYR A 320 8.76 -3.50 -11.88
CA TYR A 320 9.14 -2.28 -11.16
C TYR A 320 10.64 -1.95 -11.23
N THR A 321 11.51 -2.93 -11.48
CA THR A 321 12.93 -2.63 -11.75
C THR A 321 13.13 -1.96 -13.12
N LEU A 322 12.31 -2.30 -14.11
CA LEU A 322 12.36 -1.70 -15.45
C LEU A 322 11.75 -0.30 -15.49
N ILE A 323 10.82 0.03 -14.57
CA ILE A 323 10.22 1.35 -14.48
C ILE A 323 11.23 2.35 -13.89
N PRO A 324 11.45 3.53 -14.51
CA PRO A 324 12.42 4.51 -14.04
C PRO A 324 12.08 5.10 -12.65
N THR A 325 10.80 5.36 -12.38
CA THR A 325 10.31 5.85 -11.07
C THR A 325 10.21 4.71 -10.07
N ARG A 326 11.09 4.66 -9.06
CA ARG A 326 11.16 3.58 -8.08
C ARG A 326 10.73 4.02 -6.70
N ARG A 327 9.80 3.27 -6.10
CA ARG A 327 9.26 3.52 -4.76
C ARG A 327 9.32 2.25 -3.91
N PRO A 328 9.63 2.30 -2.60
CA PRO A 328 9.79 1.09 -1.77
C PRO A 328 8.51 0.26 -1.69
N TRP A 329 7.36 0.88 -1.66
CA TRP A 329 6.06 0.21 -1.55
C TRP A 329 5.61 -0.57 -2.80
N TYR A 330 6.29 -0.41 -3.94
CA TYR A 330 6.01 -1.22 -5.13
C TYR A 330 6.34 -2.70 -4.94
N LEU A 331 7.14 -3.06 -3.92
CA LEU A 331 7.41 -4.45 -3.55
C LEU A 331 6.28 -5.12 -2.76
N VAL A 332 5.38 -4.36 -2.15
CA VAL A 332 4.35 -4.91 -1.23
C VAL A 332 3.54 -6.05 -1.85
N PRO A 333 3.11 -6.01 -3.13
CA PRO A 333 2.38 -7.14 -3.75
C PRO A 333 3.19 -8.44 -3.87
N ALA A 334 4.52 -8.40 -3.77
CA ALA A 334 5.38 -9.60 -3.82
C ALA A 334 5.49 -10.30 -2.45
N TYR A 335 5.32 -9.59 -1.33
CA TYR A 335 5.57 -10.15 0.00
C TYR A 335 4.73 -11.39 0.35
N PRO A 336 3.43 -11.49 0.03
CA PRO A 336 2.66 -12.70 0.28
C PRO A 336 3.23 -13.92 -0.45
N ALA A 337 3.62 -13.76 -1.71
CA ALA A 337 4.22 -14.82 -2.51
C ALA A 337 5.59 -15.24 -1.96
N LEU A 338 6.45 -14.28 -1.60
CA LEU A 338 7.74 -14.55 -0.97
C LEU A 338 7.58 -15.24 0.39
N ALA A 339 6.62 -14.81 1.22
CA ALA A 339 6.33 -15.44 2.52
C ALA A 339 5.91 -16.91 2.35
N ILE A 340 5.08 -17.20 1.34
CA ILE A 340 4.67 -18.58 1.03
C ILE A 340 5.86 -19.42 0.57
N LEU A 341 6.71 -18.90 -0.32
CA LEU A 341 7.89 -19.61 -0.82
C LEU A 341 8.91 -19.88 0.30
N VAL A 342 9.18 -18.88 1.16
CA VAL A 342 10.06 -19.04 2.34
C VAL A 342 9.47 -20.07 3.30
N ALA A 343 8.20 -20.01 3.62
CA ALA A 343 7.53 -20.97 4.49
C ALA A 343 7.60 -22.40 3.93
N ALA A 344 7.34 -22.56 2.62
CA ALA A 344 7.45 -23.86 1.95
C ALA A 344 8.88 -24.42 2.01
N PHE A 345 9.89 -23.56 1.77
CA PHE A 345 11.30 -23.94 1.89
C PHE A 345 11.67 -24.39 3.31
N VAL A 346 11.31 -23.63 4.35
CA VAL A 346 11.60 -23.94 5.76
C VAL A 346 10.91 -25.25 6.18
N VAL A 347 9.61 -25.41 5.85
CA VAL A 347 8.88 -26.64 6.19
C VAL A 347 9.47 -27.86 5.46
N ARG A 348 9.97 -27.68 4.26
CA ARG A 348 10.66 -28.75 3.52
C ARG A 348 11.99 -29.10 4.15
N LEU A 349 12.78 -28.09 4.53
CA LEU A 349 14.04 -28.30 5.27
C LEU A 349 13.78 -29.06 6.58
N TYR A 350 12.75 -28.65 7.32
CA TYR A 350 12.32 -29.35 8.56
C TYR A 350 11.98 -30.84 8.32
N ARG A 351 11.42 -31.16 7.14
CA ARG A 351 11.04 -32.54 6.76
C ARG A 351 12.17 -33.37 6.15
N ALA A 352 13.23 -32.74 5.66
CA ALA A 352 14.28 -33.39 4.88
C ALA A 352 14.98 -34.54 5.64
N ARG A 353 15.12 -34.41 6.96
CA ARG A 353 15.72 -35.43 7.83
C ARG A 353 14.75 -35.84 8.94
N ARG A 354 13.66 -36.46 8.55
CA ARG A 354 12.57 -36.86 9.49
C ARG A 354 13.05 -37.75 10.64
N SER A 355 14.03 -38.62 10.42
CA SER A 355 14.62 -39.51 11.41
C SER A 355 15.63 -38.85 12.38
N CYS A 356 16.02 -37.59 12.11
CA CYS A 356 16.98 -36.88 12.96
C CYS A 356 16.27 -35.82 13.83
N PRO A 357 15.98 -36.10 15.11
CA PRO A 357 15.27 -35.17 15.98
C PRO A 357 16.07 -33.88 16.24
N VAL A 358 17.43 -33.96 16.28
CA VAL A 358 18.28 -32.80 16.45
C VAL A 358 18.14 -31.82 15.28
N HIS A 359 18.17 -32.33 14.03
CA HIS A 359 17.99 -31.49 12.86
C HIS A 359 16.63 -30.74 12.90
N ARG A 360 15.56 -31.44 13.28
CA ARG A 360 14.22 -30.84 13.39
C ARG A 360 14.16 -29.76 14.47
N ARG A 361 14.78 -30.00 15.62
CA ARG A 361 14.85 -29.00 16.72
C ARG A 361 15.65 -27.78 16.30
N VAL A 362 16.77 -27.96 15.63
CA VAL A 362 17.60 -26.83 15.11
C VAL A 362 16.82 -25.99 14.11
N VAL A 363 16.17 -26.61 13.11
CA VAL A 363 15.37 -25.87 12.14
C VAL A 363 14.19 -25.14 12.79
N ALA A 364 13.51 -25.77 13.75
CA ALA A 364 12.40 -25.14 14.48
C ALA A 364 12.89 -23.97 15.34
N ALA A 365 14.01 -24.14 16.06
CA ALA A 365 14.60 -23.08 16.89
C ALA A 365 15.08 -21.90 16.03
N ALA A 366 15.75 -22.17 14.90
CA ALA A 366 16.16 -21.12 13.97
C ALA A 366 14.96 -20.36 13.39
N CYS A 367 13.89 -21.07 13.03
CA CYS A 367 12.65 -20.44 12.55
C CYS A 367 11.99 -19.59 13.64
N ALA A 368 11.89 -20.08 14.87
CA ALA A 368 11.37 -19.32 16.01
C ALA A 368 12.20 -18.06 16.29
N LEU A 369 13.53 -18.19 16.26
CA LEU A 369 14.43 -17.04 16.38
C LEU A 369 14.19 -15.99 15.30
N LEU A 370 14.06 -16.41 14.02
CA LEU A 370 13.80 -15.48 12.92
C LEU A 370 12.44 -14.78 13.07
N LEU A 371 11.41 -15.46 13.56
CA LEU A 371 10.12 -14.85 13.86
C LEU A 371 10.24 -13.79 14.97
N VAL A 372 10.98 -14.10 16.05
CA VAL A 372 11.21 -13.15 17.14
C VAL A 372 12.04 -11.96 16.68
N VAL A 373 13.14 -12.19 15.96
CA VAL A 373 14.00 -11.13 15.44
C VAL A 373 13.25 -10.26 14.45
N GLY A 374 12.51 -10.86 13.51
CA GLY A 374 11.71 -10.11 12.54
C GLY A 374 10.59 -9.30 13.20
N GLY A 375 9.90 -9.88 14.17
CA GLY A 375 8.86 -9.19 14.95
C GLY A 375 9.44 -8.03 15.77
N ALA A 376 10.55 -8.23 16.46
CA ALA A 376 11.23 -7.19 17.24
C ALA A 376 11.76 -6.06 16.34
N TYR A 377 12.42 -6.40 15.23
CA TYR A 377 12.90 -5.43 14.25
C TYR A 377 11.76 -4.58 13.69
N SER A 378 10.68 -5.22 13.26
CA SER A 378 9.52 -4.52 12.71
C SER A 378 8.83 -3.63 13.75
N ALA A 379 8.63 -4.14 14.96
CA ALA A 379 8.01 -3.39 16.05
C ALA A 379 8.85 -2.17 16.44
N LEU A 380 10.16 -2.34 16.59
CA LEU A 380 11.08 -1.25 16.91
C LEU A 380 11.13 -0.21 15.79
N SER A 381 11.22 -0.66 14.54
CA SER A 381 11.25 0.26 13.37
C SER A 381 9.95 1.07 13.24
N ILE A 382 8.80 0.45 13.49
CA ILE A 382 7.52 1.16 13.50
C ILE A 382 7.45 2.15 14.67
N TYR A 383 7.86 1.72 15.87
CA TYR A 383 7.88 2.56 17.06
C TYR A 383 8.73 3.82 16.85
N LEU A 384 9.97 3.66 16.36
CA LEU A 384 10.90 4.77 16.17
C LEU A 384 10.44 5.77 15.08
N ASN A 385 9.62 5.33 14.12
CA ASN A 385 9.22 6.16 12.99
C ASN A 385 7.81 6.77 13.12
N HIS A 386 7.01 6.39 14.13
CA HIS A 386 5.57 6.70 14.13
C HIS A 386 5.02 7.43 15.36
N GLU A 387 5.81 7.76 16.38
CA GLU A 387 5.26 8.25 17.65
C GLU A 387 5.20 9.78 17.80
N ALA A 388 5.81 10.55 16.91
CA ALA A 388 5.81 12.00 17.03
C ALA A 388 4.76 12.63 16.10
N ASP A 389 3.92 13.52 16.63
CA ASP A 389 3.18 14.47 15.80
C ASP A 389 4.17 15.35 15.07
N ALA A 390 4.11 15.34 13.73
CA ALA A 390 4.93 16.24 12.94
C ALA A 390 4.66 17.70 13.36
N PRO A 391 5.69 18.51 13.57
CA PRO A 391 5.53 19.92 13.95
C PRO A 391 4.52 20.67 13.10
N LEU A 392 4.52 20.43 11.79
CA LEU A 392 3.58 21.03 10.85
C LEU A 392 2.12 20.64 11.16
N ALA A 393 1.84 19.36 11.46
CA ALA A 393 0.49 18.90 11.82
C ALA A 393 -0.02 19.58 13.11
N LYS A 394 0.85 19.66 14.13
CA LYS A 394 0.55 20.31 15.39
C LYS A 394 0.18 21.80 15.21
N LEU A 395 0.99 22.53 14.44
CA LEU A 395 0.75 23.96 14.21
C LEU A 395 -0.47 24.19 13.29
N SER A 396 -0.71 23.32 12.32
CA SER A 396 -1.89 23.40 11.43
C SER A 396 -3.20 23.21 12.18
N ARG A 397 -3.26 22.29 13.16
CA ARG A 397 -4.43 22.12 14.06
C ARG A 397 -4.72 23.38 14.87
N LEU A 398 -3.69 24.10 15.33
CA LEU A 398 -3.88 25.40 16.02
C LEU A 398 -4.45 26.44 15.06
N GLY A 399 -4.04 26.41 13.79
CA GLY A 399 -4.58 27.25 12.73
C GLY A 399 -6.08 27.02 12.50
N ALA A 400 -6.56 25.79 12.59
CA ALA A 400 -7.98 25.42 12.44
C ALA A 400 -8.87 26.10 13.50
N GLY A 401 -8.42 26.14 14.75
CA GLY A 401 -9.17 26.71 15.87
C GLY A 401 -9.27 28.25 15.90
N ALA A 402 -8.52 28.94 15.04
CA ALA A 402 -8.34 30.40 15.14
C ALA A 402 -9.44 31.26 14.46
N GLY A 403 -10.53 30.67 13.95
CA GLY A 403 -11.69 31.35 13.30
C GLY A 403 -11.34 32.07 11.97
N GLY A 404 -12.30 32.08 11.00
CA GLY A 404 -12.20 32.76 9.71
C GLY A 404 -11.79 31.88 8.54
N ASP A 405 -12.16 32.28 7.32
CA ASP A 405 -11.90 31.56 6.05
C ASP A 405 -10.55 31.92 5.41
N GLU A 406 -9.72 32.67 6.14
CA GLU A 406 -8.42 33.07 5.61
C GLU A 406 -7.50 31.87 5.38
N PRO A 407 -6.79 31.81 4.24
CA PRO A 407 -5.85 30.76 3.94
C PRO A 407 -4.69 30.72 4.95
N LEU A 408 -4.26 29.51 5.30
CA LEU A 408 -3.02 29.30 6.04
C LEU A 408 -1.85 29.41 5.08
N VAL A 409 -0.91 30.31 5.37
CA VAL A 409 0.30 30.48 4.56
C VAL A 409 1.41 29.57 5.09
N LEU A 410 2.06 28.85 4.20
CA LEU A 410 3.30 28.11 4.49
C LEU A 410 4.46 28.81 3.79
N PHE A 411 5.58 29.00 4.48
CA PHE A 411 6.78 29.62 3.90
C PHE A 411 8.04 28.84 4.27
N SER A 412 8.89 28.59 3.26
CA SER A 412 10.24 28.07 3.47
C SER A 412 11.17 28.53 2.35
N GLU A 413 12.39 28.95 2.71
CA GLU A 413 13.45 29.24 1.73
C GLU A 413 14.24 27.99 1.32
N ALA A 414 14.38 27.02 2.21
CA ALA A 414 15.26 25.86 2.00
C ALA A 414 14.58 24.77 1.16
N GLU A 415 13.44 24.27 1.65
CA GLU A 415 12.65 23.25 0.99
C GLU A 415 11.15 23.54 1.19
N PRO A 416 10.31 23.32 0.18
CA PRO A 416 8.87 23.52 0.33
C PRO A 416 8.31 22.61 1.41
N PHE A 417 7.46 23.16 2.28
CA PHE A 417 6.69 22.35 3.22
C PHE A 417 5.74 21.41 2.48
N TYR A 418 5.46 20.29 3.11
CA TYR A 418 4.46 19.38 2.61
C TYR A 418 3.05 19.91 2.92
N ALA A 419 2.53 20.73 2.03
CA ALA A 419 1.21 21.37 2.14
C ALA A 419 0.08 20.34 2.37
N GLN A 420 0.26 19.12 1.94
CA GLN A 420 -0.68 18.00 2.13
C GLN A 420 -1.04 17.79 3.60
N THR A 421 -0.05 17.81 4.49
CA THR A 421 -0.27 17.69 5.93
C THR A 421 -1.05 18.90 6.47
N ALA A 422 -0.68 20.11 6.04
CA ALA A 422 -1.36 21.32 6.49
C ALA A 422 -2.82 21.36 6.04
N LEU A 423 -3.15 20.96 4.81
CA LEU A 423 -4.52 20.88 4.29
C LEU A 423 -5.39 19.96 5.16
N PHE A 424 -4.90 18.76 5.47
CA PHE A 424 -5.67 17.82 6.27
C PHE A 424 -5.98 18.34 7.68
N TYR A 425 -5.00 19.00 8.33
CA TYR A 425 -5.11 19.39 9.73
C TYR A 425 -5.65 20.80 9.97
N SER A 426 -5.53 21.73 9.00
CA SER A 426 -5.96 23.12 9.19
C SER A 426 -7.45 23.33 8.91
N ASP A 427 -8.08 22.44 8.18
CA ASP A 427 -9.45 22.63 7.64
C ASP A 427 -9.61 23.97 6.88
N ARG A 428 -8.53 24.47 6.27
CA ARG A 428 -8.48 25.75 5.59
C ARG A 428 -7.78 25.62 4.24
N PRO A 429 -8.06 26.53 3.30
CA PRO A 429 -7.21 26.68 2.13
C PRO A 429 -5.76 26.91 2.57
N VAL A 430 -4.82 26.29 1.90
CA VAL A 430 -3.38 26.44 2.16
C VAL A 430 -2.75 27.09 0.94
N ARG A 431 -1.98 28.15 1.15
CA ARG A 431 -1.13 28.78 0.14
C ARG A 431 0.32 28.58 0.51
N GLN A 432 1.14 28.27 -0.46
CA GLN A 432 2.58 28.15 -0.24
C GLN A 432 3.29 29.35 -0.80
N ALA A 433 3.94 30.11 0.08
CA ALA A 433 4.74 31.25 -0.28
C ALA A 433 6.21 30.84 -0.49
N TYR A 434 6.88 31.49 -1.44
CA TYR A 434 8.31 31.33 -1.69
C TYR A 434 9.02 32.68 -1.66
N ALA A 435 10.33 32.64 -1.40
CA ALA A 435 11.16 33.82 -1.54
C ALA A 435 11.31 34.17 -3.02
N ALA A 436 11.13 35.44 -3.41
CA ALA A 436 11.20 35.91 -4.79
C ALA A 436 12.50 35.51 -5.51
N SER A 437 13.57 35.27 -4.74
CA SER A 437 14.90 34.88 -5.24
C SER A 437 14.97 33.39 -5.68
N LYS A 438 13.98 32.52 -5.29
CA LYS A 438 14.03 31.09 -5.56
C LYS A 438 12.62 30.50 -5.84
N PRO A 439 12.10 30.74 -7.07
CA PRO A 439 10.80 30.20 -7.43
C PRO A 439 10.83 28.63 -7.44
N PRO A 440 9.73 27.98 -7.05
CA PRO A 440 9.62 26.51 -7.05
C PRO A 440 9.68 25.94 -8.47
N GLY A 441 10.22 24.72 -8.59
CA GLY A 441 10.20 23.97 -9.85
C GLY A 441 8.78 23.59 -10.30
N GLU A 442 8.60 23.24 -11.57
CA GLU A 442 7.30 22.91 -12.15
C GLU A 442 6.57 21.74 -11.44
N ASP A 443 7.32 20.73 -10.97
CA ASP A 443 6.75 19.61 -10.25
C ASP A 443 6.14 20.01 -8.89
N ALA A 444 6.70 21.02 -8.23
CA ALA A 444 6.20 21.53 -6.95
C ALA A 444 4.87 22.29 -7.11
N LYS A 445 4.71 23.04 -8.18
CA LYS A 445 3.50 23.83 -8.50
C LYS A 445 2.26 22.99 -8.75
N ARG A 446 2.43 21.69 -8.92
CA ARG A 446 1.35 20.76 -9.26
C ARG A 446 0.39 20.48 -8.10
N TYR A 447 0.87 20.64 -6.89
CA TYR A 447 0.14 20.21 -5.69
C TYR A 447 -0.41 21.37 -4.86
N VAL A 448 0.10 22.59 -5.03
CA VAL A 448 -0.37 23.79 -4.32
C VAL A 448 0.00 25.03 -5.14
N ASP A 449 -0.82 26.06 -5.08
CA ASP A 449 -0.49 27.36 -5.64
C ASP A 449 0.70 27.98 -4.90
N TYR A 450 1.75 28.31 -5.67
CA TYR A 450 2.94 28.98 -5.15
C TYR A 450 2.94 30.42 -5.60
N GLU A 451 2.94 31.33 -4.65
CA GLU A 451 2.99 32.78 -4.88
C GLU A 451 4.20 33.38 -4.16
N SER A 452 4.64 34.56 -4.58
CA SER A 452 5.64 35.26 -3.78
C SER A 452 5.07 35.64 -2.40
N LEU A 453 5.93 35.74 -1.38
CA LEU A 453 5.46 36.10 -0.04
C LEU A 453 4.72 37.44 -0.02
N ASP A 454 5.21 38.38 -0.78
CA ASP A 454 4.59 39.73 -0.86
C ASP A 454 3.20 39.69 -1.53
N ASP A 455 3.04 38.87 -2.58
CA ASP A 455 1.75 38.70 -3.27
C ASP A 455 0.73 38.03 -2.36
N VAL A 456 1.15 36.97 -1.62
CA VAL A 456 0.28 36.27 -0.66
C VAL A 456 -0.18 37.18 0.47
N LEU A 457 0.71 38.06 0.95
CA LEU A 457 0.38 39.01 2.03
C LEU A 457 -0.54 40.14 1.56
N GLY A 458 -0.40 40.62 0.32
CA GLY A 458 -1.23 41.70 -0.23
C GLY A 458 -1.32 42.94 0.64
N GLY A 459 -0.31 43.20 1.48
CA GLY A 459 -0.29 44.31 2.45
C GLY A 459 -1.07 44.04 3.76
N GLU A 460 -1.72 42.91 3.89
CA GLU A 460 -2.48 42.52 5.08
C GLU A 460 -1.66 41.68 6.07
N THR A 461 -2.16 41.58 7.29
CA THR A 461 -1.58 40.66 8.28
C THR A 461 -2.13 39.27 8.03
N ARG A 462 -1.26 38.27 7.83
CA ARG A 462 -1.64 36.88 7.56
C ARG A 462 -1.07 35.93 8.60
N ARG A 463 -1.71 34.77 8.75
CA ARG A 463 -1.23 33.65 9.57
C ARG A 463 -0.29 32.80 8.74
N ILE A 464 0.88 32.49 9.28
CA ILE A 464 1.95 31.79 8.57
C ILE A 464 2.59 30.72 9.45
N ILE A 465 2.97 29.60 8.82
CA ILE A 465 3.89 28.61 9.41
C ILE A 465 5.20 28.69 8.62
N LEU A 466 6.29 28.84 9.34
CA LEU A 466 7.64 28.95 8.77
C LEU A 466 8.66 28.37 9.75
N SER A 467 9.90 28.17 9.29
CA SER A 467 10.99 27.79 10.19
C SER A 467 11.38 28.95 11.12
N ARG A 468 11.95 28.63 12.27
CA ARG A 468 12.47 29.64 13.20
C ARG A 468 13.58 30.49 12.53
N ASP A 469 14.41 29.85 11.69
CA ASP A 469 15.49 30.54 10.95
C ASP A 469 14.92 31.49 9.88
N ASP A 470 13.87 31.08 9.16
CA ASP A 470 13.19 31.95 8.20
C ASP A 470 12.51 33.12 8.90
N ALA A 471 11.89 32.91 10.08
CA ALA A 471 11.30 33.98 10.86
C ALA A 471 12.35 35.03 11.30
N ALA A 472 13.52 34.56 11.72
CA ALA A 472 14.62 35.43 12.08
C ALA A 472 15.10 36.26 10.88
N ARG A 473 15.27 35.66 9.70
CA ARG A 473 15.68 36.34 8.45
C ARG A 473 14.64 37.33 7.97
N LEU A 474 13.37 36.93 7.94
CA LEU A 474 12.29 37.80 7.50
C LEU A 474 12.01 38.95 8.45
N SER A 475 12.42 38.89 9.71
CA SER A 475 12.25 39.96 10.71
C SER A 475 12.86 41.32 10.31
N ALA A 476 13.80 41.33 9.38
CA ALA A 476 14.36 42.57 8.81
C ALA A 476 13.33 43.39 8.02
N GLY A 477 12.47 42.73 7.22
CA GLY A 477 11.47 43.36 6.35
C GLY A 477 10.02 43.22 6.81
N TYR A 478 9.76 42.37 7.79
CA TYR A 478 8.41 42.03 8.25
C TYR A 478 8.28 42.10 9.77
N ASP A 479 7.10 42.49 10.25
CA ASP A 479 6.71 42.33 11.62
C ASP A 479 6.14 40.91 11.82
N ILE A 480 6.82 40.14 12.67
CA ILE A 480 6.45 38.74 12.94
C ILE A 480 6.14 38.58 14.43
N LYS A 481 4.88 38.22 14.71
CA LYS A 481 4.42 37.93 16.07
C LYS A 481 4.17 36.42 16.20
N VAL A 482 5.08 35.73 16.86
CA VAL A 482 4.94 34.28 17.11
C VAL A 482 3.75 34.03 18.05
N ILE A 483 2.90 33.09 17.66
CA ILE A 483 1.72 32.66 18.40
C ILE A 483 2.00 31.33 19.10
N ALA A 484 2.64 30.39 18.40
CA ALA A 484 2.97 29.06 18.90
C ALA A 484 4.23 28.51 18.23
N GLU A 485 4.87 27.58 18.90
CA GLU A 485 6.09 26.92 18.42
C GLU A 485 5.99 25.39 18.49
N ALA A 486 6.54 24.74 17.49
CA ALA A 486 6.78 23.31 17.44
C ALA A 486 8.07 23.10 16.65
N GLU A 487 9.20 22.94 17.35
CA GLU A 487 10.52 22.88 16.73
C GLU A 487 10.61 21.91 15.55
N PRO A 488 11.20 22.34 14.42
CA PRO A 488 11.87 23.62 14.17
C PRO A 488 10.94 24.74 13.64
N LEU A 489 9.61 24.59 13.70
CA LEU A 489 8.62 25.47 13.11
C LEU A 489 7.99 26.42 14.12
N VAL A 490 7.55 27.58 13.61
CA VAL A 490 6.74 28.56 14.33
C VAL A 490 5.44 28.85 13.56
N TYR A 491 4.34 29.09 14.31
CA TYR A 491 3.09 29.63 13.82
C TYR A 491 2.99 31.09 14.26
N ALA A 492 2.87 32.00 13.31
CA ALA A 492 2.98 33.41 13.57
C ALA A 492 1.94 34.24 12.79
N MET A 493 1.73 35.47 13.23
CA MET A 493 1.17 36.54 12.40
C MET A 493 2.31 37.27 11.73
N ILE A 494 2.21 37.52 10.42
CA ILE A 494 3.20 38.26 9.65
C ILE A 494 2.56 39.45 8.92
N ARG A 495 3.26 40.56 8.89
CA ARG A 495 2.90 41.76 8.12
C ARG A 495 4.14 42.41 7.58
N ARG A 496 4.09 42.96 6.37
CA ARG A 496 5.20 43.75 5.83
C ARG A 496 5.36 45.06 6.63
N LYS A 497 6.59 45.42 6.95
CA LYS A 497 6.93 46.73 7.52
C LYS A 497 6.70 47.81 6.46
N GLY A 498 6.05 48.88 6.85
CA GLY A 498 5.81 50.00 5.96
C GLY A 498 7.09 50.78 5.61
#